data_708a1ad2d2041fa2c21b750dd25d7964
#
_entry.id   708a1ad2d2041fa2c21b750dd25d7964
#
_cell.length_a   1.000
_cell.length_b   1.000
_cell.length_c   1.000
_cell.angle_alpha   90.00
_cell.angle_beta   90.00
_cell.angle_gamma   90.00
#
_symmetry.space_group_name_H-M   'P 1'
#
loop_
_entity.id
_entity.type
_entity.pdbx_description
1 polymer ?
#
loop_
_entity_poly.entity_id
_entity_poly.type
_entity_poly.pdbx_seq_one_letter_code
_entity_poly.pdbx_strand_id
1 'polypeptide(L)'
;MGPVTANAEPVSFGGEKDVVLAAGATVVSDPVALVLPDGGDLVVSMYLPGPTGPLSFHRNVHATGSIGDRATNSVFLLTAVDVPAAGRQVVAVLGDSITEGVGTPDNANLRWPDQYAARFRRRPAIANLGISGNRVLLDDARFGPGGQSRFDRDVLGLPNVATLVMFLGINDIQQPPSQTDPARILQAYEQLVRRAHDNDLEVIGATIGPFKGWIRYTDALDQVRNHVNAVLRQGRLFDRLFDVDAALRDPADPARLRPEFNSGDGLHPNSAGARAIALAL
;
A
#
# COMPACT_ATOMS: atom_id res chain seq x y z
N MET A 1 25.38 -1.70 -3.91
CA MET A 1 24.80 -2.98 -4.38
C MET A 1 25.29 -4.08 -3.47
N GLY A 2 24.37 -4.81 -2.83
CA GLY A 2 24.71 -6.08 -2.22
C GLY A 2 25.12 -7.08 -3.30
N PRO A 3 25.88 -8.12 -2.96
CA PRO A 3 26.28 -9.12 -3.95
C PRO A 3 25.02 -9.77 -4.53
N VAL A 4 24.86 -9.68 -5.86
CA VAL A 4 23.91 -10.53 -6.59
C VAL A 4 24.39 -11.96 -6.31
N THR A 5 23.61 -12.70 -5.54
CA THR A 5 23.94 -14.08 -5.20
C THR A 5 23.89 -14.95 -6.45
N ALA A 6 24.70 -15.98 -6.49
CA ALA A 6 25.09 -16.79 -7.62
C ALA A 6 23.99 -17.61 -8.34
N ASN A 7 22.71 -17.36 -8.06
CA ASN A 7 21.58 -18.13 -8.61
C ASN A 7 20.59 -17.20 -9.32
N ALA A 8 21.04 -16.51 -10.38
CA ALA A 8 20.12 -15.80 -11.25
C ALA A 8 19.50 -16.80 -12.26
N GLU A 9 18.19 -16.93 -12.22
CA GLU A 9 17.44 -17.75 -13.18
C GLU A 9 16.84 -16.87 -14.27
N PRO A 10 16.93 -17.29 -15.54
CA PRO A 10 16.35 -16.52 -16.63
C PRO A 10 14.82 -16.56 -16.58
N VAL A 11 14.20 -15.42 -16.88
CA VAL A 11 12.76 -15.30 -17.05
C VAL A 11 12.45 -15.46 -18.55
N SER A 12 11.39 -16.21 -18.88
CA SER A 12 10.88 -16.35 -20.25
C SER A 12 9.38 -16.06 -20.34
N PHE A 13 8.89 -15.94 -21.56
CA PHE A 13 7.50 -15.62 -21.88
C PHE A 13 7.08 -16.54 -23.06
N GLY A 14 6.39 -17.63 -22.76
CA GLY A 14 6.07 -18.67 -23.74
C GLY A 14 7.32 -19.34 -24.29
N GLY A 15 8.38 -19.51 -23.52
CA GLY A 15 9.67 -20.07 -23.88
C GLY A 15 10.65 -19.06 -24.48
N GLU A 16 10.22 -17.86 -24.86
CA GLU A 16 11.08 -16.81 -25.43
C GLU A 16 11.64 -15.91 -24.32
N LYS A 17 12.91 -15.46 -24.49
CA LYS A 17 13.59 -14.59 -23.52
C LYS A 17 13.18 -13.13 -23.63
N ASP A 18 12.63 -12.75 -24.77
CA ASP A 18 12.22 -11.37 -25.06
C ASP A 18 10.71 -11.30 -25.20
N VAL A 19 10.13 -10.18 -24.77
CA VAL A 19 8.71 -9.90 -24.91
C VAL A 19 8.49 -8.45 -25.31
N VAL A 20 7.54 -8.22 -26.22
CA VAL A 20 7.08 -6.87 -26.58
C VAL A 20 5.85 -6.54 -25.79
N LEU A 21 5.94 -5.50 -24.94
CA LEU A 21 4.82 -4.97 -24.19
C LEU A 21 4.13 -3.86 -25.00
N ALA A 22 2.90 -4.10 -25.44
CA ALA A 22 2.06 -3.04 -25.99
C ALA A 22 1.66 -2.03 -24.88
N ALA A 23 1.37 -0.79 -25.26
CA ALA A 23 0.89 0.21 -24.31
C ALA A 23 -0.38 -0.27 -23.57
N GLY A 24 -0.36 -0.23 -22.25
CA GLY A 24 -1.47 -0.68 -21.41
C GLY A 24 -1.58 -2.19 -21.23
N ALA A 25 -0.72 -3.00 -21.87
CA ALA A 25 -0.73 -4.45 -21.73
C ALA A 25 0.03 -4.90 -20.46
N THR A 26 -0.43 -6.02 -19.91
CA THR A 26 0.27 -6.79 -18.88
C THR A 26 0.57 -8.17 -19.43
N VAL A 27 1.76 -8.69 -19.17
CA VAL A 27 2.14 -10.07 -19.50
C VAL A 27 2.62 -10.78 -18.24
N VAL A 28 2.34 -12.06 -18.16
CA VAL A 28 2.83 -12.94 -17.10
C VAL A 28 3.96 -13.78 -17.67
N SER A 29 5.07 -13.89 -16.96
CA SER A 29 6.19 -14.75 -17.36
C SER A 29 5.86 -16.23 -17.20
N ASP A 30 6.63 -17.08 -17.83
CA ASP A 30 6.67 -18.49 -17.49
C ASP A 30 7.13 -18.67 -16.04
N PRO A 31 6.74 -19.75 -15.35
CA PRO A 31 7.21 -20.04 -14.00
C PRO A 31 8.74 -20.20 -13.95
N VAL A 32 9.34 -19.59 -12.93
CA VAL A 32 10.80 -19.72 -12.69
C VAL A 32 11.03 -20.64 -11.48
N ALA A 33 11.90 -21.63 -11.64
CA ALA A 33 12.26 -22.57 -10.57
C ALA A 33 13.25 -21.93 -9.59
N LEU A 34 12.77 -21.00 -8.75
CA LEU A 34 13.56 -20.30 -7.76
C LEU A 34 13.00 -20.56 -6.35
N VAL A 35 13.87 -20.94 -5.43
CA VAL A 35 13.49 -21.09 -4.01
C VAL A 35 13.66 -19.75 -3.29
N LEU A 36 12.56 -19.18 -2.85
CA LEU A 36 12.56 -17.96 -2.04
C LEU A 36 12.27 -18.31 -0.59
N PRO A 37 13.15 -17.98 0.35
CA PRO A 37 12.85 -18.12 1.77
C PRO A 37 11.78 -17.10 2.19
N ASP A 38 10.98 -17.44 3.20
CA ASP A 38 9.98 -16.51 3.76
C ASP A 38 10.66 -15.21 4.24
N GLY A 39 10.27 -14.08 3.66
CA GLY A 39 10.86 -12.77 3.94
C GLY A 39 12.22 -12.51 3.28
N GLY A 40 12.61 -13.34 2.31
CA GLY A 40 13.78 -13.09 1.48
C GLY A 40 13.55 -11.97 0.46
N ASP A 41 14.64 -11.32 0.06
CA ASP A 41 14.62 -10.32 -0.99
C ASP A 41 14.79 -10.96 -2.36
N LEU A 42 14.09 -10.43 -3.37
CA LEU A 42 14.21 -10.83 -4.77
C LEU A 42 14.70 -9.65 -5.60
N VAL A 43 15.69 -9.90 -6.43
CA VAL A 43 16.16 -8.93 -7.43
C VAL A 43 15.64 -9.35 -8.79
N VAL A 44 14.88 -8.47 -9.42
CA VAL A 44 14.43 -8.65 -10.81
C VAL A 44 15.21 -7.70 -11.69
N SER A 45 15.93 -8.23 -12.69
CA SER A 45 16.69 -7.46 -13.67
C SER A 45 16.02 -7.51 -15.03
N MET A 46 15.90 -6.34 -15.68
CA MET A 46 15.31 -6.21 -17.02
C MET A 46 16.28 -5.44 -17.92
N TYR A 47 16.35 -5.84 -19.18
CA TYR A 47 17.10 -5.13 -20.21
C TYR A 47 16.11 -4.53 -21.22
N LEU A 48 16.24 -3.23 -21.48
CA LEU A 48 15.46 -2.51 -22.47
C LEU A 48 16.40 -2.10 -23.61
N PRO A 49 16.22 -2.63 -24.84
CA PRO A 49 17.21 -2.48 -25.91
C PRO A 49 17.27 -1.08 -26.55
N GLY A 50 16.34 -0.19 -26.19
CA GLY A 50 16.26 1.16 -26.76
C GLY A 50 15.42 2.11 -25.93
N PRO A 51 15.23 3.36 -26.42
CA PRO A 51 14.36 4.33 -25.78
C PRO A 51 12.94 3.80 -25.65
N THR A 52 12.36 3.99 -24.49
CA THR A 52 10.95 3.67 -24.22
C THR A 52 10.13 4.94 -24.26
N GLY A 53 8.83 4.82 -24.55
CA GLY A 53 7.86 5.86 -24.24
C GLY A 53 7.65 6.00 -22.72
N PRO A 54 6.59 6.70 -22.28
CA PRO A 54 6.23 6.76 -20.86
C PRO A 54 6.04 5.35 -20.30
N LEU A 55 6.74 5.05 -19.20
CA LEU A 55 6.66 3.75 -18.52
C LEU A 55 5.70 3.81 -17.34
N SER A 56 5.01 2.70 -17.09
CA SER A 56 4.37 2.47 -15.79
C SER A 56 5.43 2.24 -14.73
N PHE A 57 5.32 2.92 -13.60
CA PHE A 57 6.24 2.76 -12.49
C PHE A 57 5.56 3.03 -11.14
N HIS A 58 6.10 2.46 -10.09
CA HIS A 58 5.78 2.80 -8.72
C HIS A 58 6.94 3.57 -8.11
N ARG A 59 6.65 4.75 -7.57
CA ARG A 59 7.64 5.64 -6.96
C ARG A 59 7.80 5.29 -5.48
N ASN A 60 9.02 5.42 -4.95
CA ASN A 60 9.30 5.29 -3.51
C ASN A 60 8.85 3.96 -2.89
N VAL A 61 9.25 2.85 -3.49
CA VAL A 61 8.88 1.50 -2.99
C VAL A 61 9.61 1.08 -1.70
N HIS A 62 10.38 1.98 -1.09
CA HIS A 62 11.24 1.71 0.09
C HIS A 62 12.19 0.52 -0.09
N ALA A 63 12.59 0.29 -1.33
CA ALA A 63 13.62 -0.66 -1.73
C ALA A 63 14.55 -0.01 -2.75
N THR A 64 15.82 -0.37 -2.72
CA THR A 64 16.82 0.18 -3.63
C THR A 64 16.92 -0.68 -4.88
N GLY A 65 16.70 -0.07 -6.03
CA GLY A 65 17.00 -0.61 -7.36
C GLY A 65 18.07 0.20 -8.08
N SER A 66 18.29 -0.09 -9.36
CA SER A 66 19.17 0.69 -10.22
C SER A 66 18.67 0.76 -11.66
N ILE A 67 19.00 1.86 -12.34
CA ILE A 67 18.88 2.02 -13.80
C ILE A 67 20.29 2.28 -14.31
N GLY A 68 20.90 1.29 -14.97
CA GLY A 68 22.34 1.31 -15.22
C GLY A 68 23.10 1.48 -13.90
N ASP A 69 23.98 2.46 -13.82
CA ASP A 69 24.80 2.75 -12.62
C ASP A 69 24.10 3.68 -11.62
N ARG A 70 22.89 4.12 -11.88
CA ARG A 70 22.18 5.07 -11.02
C ARG A 70 21.22 4.34 -10.09
N ALA A 71 21.37 4.59 -8.78
CA ALA A 71 20.42 4.11 -7.80
C ALA A 71 19.03 4.76 -7.98
N THR A 72 17.98 3.99 -7.73
CA THR A 72 16.59 4.45 -7.71
C THR A 72 15.83 3.72 -6.59
N ASN A 73 14.82 4.36 -6.05
CA ASN A 73 13.84 3.75 -5.16
C ASN A 73 12.48 3.53 -5.85
N SER A 74 12.46 3.53 -7.18
CA SER A 74 11.26 3.28 -7.99
C SER A 74 11.38 1.94 -8.71
N VAL A 75 10.25 1.25 -8.87
CA VAL A 75 10.12 0.02 -9.64
C VAL A 75 9.42 0.34 -10.95
N PHE A 76 9.99 -0.12 -12.06
CA PHE A 76 9.47 0.10 -13.41
C PHE A 76 9.00 -1.21 -14.03
N LEU A 77 7.86 -1.20 -14.72
CA LEU A 77 7.30 -2.31 -15.49
C LEU A 77 6.93 -3.56 -14.68
N LEU A 78 7.49 -3.76 -13.50
CA LEU A 78 7.14 -4.90 -12.64
C LEU A 78 5.88 -4.58 -11.84
N THR A 79 4.83 -5.38 -12.02
CA THR A 79 3.56 -5.22 -11.33
C THR A 79 3.48 -6.07 -10.07
N ALA A 80 3.87 -7.34 -10.16
CA ALA A 80 3.83 -8.29 -9.06
C ALA A 80 4.84 -9.43 -9.28
N VAL A 81 5.13 -10.16 -8.23
CA VAL A 81 5.79 -11.46 -8.28
C VAL A 81 4.87 -12.47 -7.59
N ASP A 82 4.34 -13.38 -8.40
CA ASP A 82 3.47 -14.44 -7.90
C ASP A 82 4.31 -15.63 -7.41
N VAL A 83 3.91 -16.22 -6.30
CA VAL A 83 4.53 -17.43 -5.74
C VAL A 83 3.45 -18.49 -5.50
N PRO A 84 3.80 -19.79 -5.53
CA PRO A 84 2.85 -20.83 -5.21
C PRO A 84 2.21 -20.60 -3.84
N ALA A 85 0.89 -20.49 -3.78
CA ALA A 85 0.16 -20.11 -2.58
C ALA A 85 0.26 -21.16 -1.46
N ALA A 86 0.46 -22.44 -1.77
CA ALA A 86 0.50 -23.54 -0.79
C ALA A 86 -0.69 -23.50 0.20
N GLY A 87 -1.89 -23.16 -0.31
CA GLY A 87 -3.11 -22.99 0.49
C GLY A 87 -3.17 -21.70 1.31
N ARG A 88 -2.27 -20.72 1.08
CA ARG A 88 -2.35 -19.39 1.71
C ARG A 88 -3.28 -18.50 0.93
N GLN A 89 -4.07 -17.73 1.66
CA GLN A 89 -4.87 -16.64 1.11
C GLN A 89 -4.06 -15.34 1.15
N VAL A 90 -4.37 -14.44 0.23
CA VAL A 90 -3.74 -13.12 0.13
C VAL A 90 -4.57 -12.09 0.91
N VAL A 91 -3.89 -11.28 1.69
CA VAL A 91 -4.43 -10.06 2.30
C VAL A 91 -4.02 -8.90 1.41
N ALA A 92 -4.97 -8.32 0.69
CA ALA A 92 -4.75 -7.10 -0.10
C ALA A 92 -4.87 -5.88 0.80
N VAL A 93 -3.87 -5.01 0.80
CA VAL A 93 -3.85 -3.79 1.63
C VAL A 93 -3.95 -2.56 0.73
N LEU A 94 -5.15 -2.05 0.55
CA LEU A 94 -5.42 -0.84 -0.22
C LEU A 94 -5.14 0.38 0.65
N GLY A 95 -4.08 1.14 0.32
CA GLY A 95 -3.58 2.21 1.17
C GLY A 95 -2.91 3.36 0.42
N ASP A 96 -2.42 4.29 1.21
CA ASP A 96 -1.65 5.47 0.76
C ASP A 96 -0.19 5.40 1.22
N SER A 97 0.46 6.57 1.41
CA SER A 97 1.85 6.69 1.85
C SER A 97 2.14 5.99 3.19
N ILE A 98 1.17 5.92 4.10
CA ILE A 98 1.33 5.26 5.40
C ILE A 98 1.45 3.74 5.20
N THR A 99 0.71 3.19 4.26
CA THR A 99 0.76 1.77 3.88
C THR A 99 1.99 1.48 3.01
N GLU A 100 2.32 2.35 2.06
CA GLU A 100 3.54 2.25 1.25
C GLU A 100 4.79 2.24 2.14
N GLY A 101 4.78 3.01 3.25
CA GLY A 101 5.82 2.96 4.28
C GLY A 101 6.61 4.25 4.48
N VAL A 102 6.10 5.40 4.01
CA VAL A 102 6.74 6.70 4.26
C VAL A 102 6.96 6.91 5.75
N GLY A 103 8.17 7.34 6.11
CA GLY A 103 8.61 7.47 7.51
C GLY A 103 9.38 6.25 8.04
N THR A 104 9.45 5.15 7.27
CA THR A 104 10.29 3.99 7.60
C THR A 104 11.56 3.98 6.75
N PRO A 105 12.68 3.40 7.24
CA PRO A 105 13.93 3.32 6.47
C PRO A 105 13.79 2.40 5.25
N ASP A 106 14.43 2.79 4.14
CA ASP A 106 14.53 1.95 2.94
C ASP A 106 15.25 0.63 3.25
N ASN A 107 14.86 -0.44 2.57
CA ASN A 107 15.42 -1.80 2.66
C ASN A 107 15.33 -2.45 4.06
N ALA A 108 14.59 -1.85 5.01
CA ALA A 108 14.49 -2.36 6.37
C ALA A 108 13.30 -3.30 6.58
N ASN A 109 12.33 -3.34 5.66
CA ASN A 109 11.09 -4.09 5.78
C ASN A 109 10.35 -3.80 7.10
N LEU A 110 10.27 -2.49 7.46
CA LEU A 110 9.66 -2.00 8.69
C LEU A 110 8.34 -1.24 8.45
N ARG A 111 7.75 -1.36 7.25
CA ARG A 111 6.41 -0.87 6.96
C ARG A 111 5.40 -1.63 7.83
N TRP A 112 4.26 -1.04 8.13
CA TRP A 112 3.30 -1.71 9.01
C TRP A 112 2.80 -3.06 8.47
N PRO A 113 2.60 -3.27 7.13
CA PRO A 113 2.24 -4.60 6.63
C PRO A 113 3.34 -5.64 6.83
N ASP A 114 4.63 -5.26 6.71
CA ASP A 114 5.77 -6.14 6.96
C ASP A 114 5.81 -6.56 8.43
N GLN A 115 5.64 -5.59 9.34
CA GLN A 115 5.64 -5.83 10.77
C GLN A 115 4.41 -6.65 11.21
N TYR A 116 3.25 -6.44 10.56
CA TYR A 116 2.08 -7.29 10.79
C TYR A 116 2.37 -8.74 10.39
N ALA A 117 2.90 -8.98 9.17
CA ALA A 117 3.25 -10.32 8.73
C ALA A 117 4.26 -11.02 9.64
N ALA A 118 5.24 -10.26 10.15
CA ALA A 118 6.29 -10.78 11.02
C ALA A 118 5.78 -11.30 12.38
N ARG A 119 4.55 -10.96 12.79
CA ARG A 119 3.94 -11.45 14.04
C ARG A 119 3.55 -12.92 13.99
N PHE A 120 3.44 -13.49 12.80
CA PHE A 120 2.97 -14.86 12.63
C PHE A 120 4.13 -15.81 12.34
N ARG A 121 4.12 -16.98 12.98
CA ARG A 121 5.09 -18.04 12.69
C ARG A 121 5.02 -18.48 11.22
N ARG A 122 3.82 -18.57 10.67
CA ARG A 122 3.56 -18.76 9.24
C ARG A 122 3.02 -17.44 8.70
N ARG A 123 3.88 -16.67 8.05
CA ARG A 123 3.55 -15.33 7.55
C ARG A 123 2.38 -15.38 6.56
N PRO A 124 1.38 -14.52 6.69
CA PRO A 124 0.37 -14.35 5.66
C PRO A 124 1.00 -13.80 4.38
N ALA A 125 0.40 -14.10 3.23
CA ALA A 125 0.74 -13.43 1.97
C ALA A 125 0.08 -12.05 1.98
N ILE A 126 0.87 -10.98 1.94
CA ILE A 126 0.37 -9.61 1.95
C ILE A 126 0.75 -8.92 0.64
N ALA A 127 -0.25 -8.42 -0.08
CA ALA A 127 -0.07 -7.51 -1.18
C ALA A 127 -0.19 -6.07 -0.66
N ASN A 128 0.95 -5.38 -0.55
CA ASN A 128 0.98 -3.97 -0.18
C ASN A 128 0.67 -3.11 -1.41
N LEU A 129 -0.54 -2.56 -1.48
CA LEU A 129 -1.05 -1.72 -2.55
C LEU A 129 -1.06 -0.23 -2.14
N GLY A 130 -0.17 0.16 -1.23
CA GLY A 130 0.03 1.54 -0.82
C GLY A 130 0.62 2.38 -1.94
N ILE A 131 0.06 3.57 -2.18
CA ILE A 131 0.56 4.57 -3.13
C ILE A 131 0.61 5.91 -2.42
N SER A 132 1.79 6.53 -2.31
CA SER A 132 1.95 7.85 -1.68
C SER A 132 1.04 8.90 -2.29
N GLY A 133 0.30 9.61 -1.44
CA GLY A 133 -0.63 10.65 -1.87
C GLY A 133 -1.96 10.14 -2.42
N ASN A 134 -2.17 8.83 -2.47
CA ASN A 134 -3.38 8.24 -3.06
C ASN A 134 -4.64 8.60 -2.27
N ARG A 135 -5.73 8.81 -2.98
CA ARG A 135 -7.07 9.15 -2.47
C ARG A 135 -8.05 8.01 -2.71
N VAL A 136 -9.15 8.03 -1.99
CA VAL A 136 -10.28 7.12 -2.28
C VAL A 136 -11.05 7.61 -3.50
N LEU A 137 -11.30 8.92 -3.57
CA LEU A 137 -12.31 9.55 -4.44
C LEU A 137 -11.75 10.01 -5.78
N LEU A 138 -10.51 10.48 -5.83
CA LEU A 138 -9.99 11.21 -6.98
C LEU A 138 -8.74 10.56 -7.57
N ASP A 139 -8.73 10.45 -8.88
CA ASP A 139 -7.52 10.16 -9.65
C ASP A 139 -6.60 11.39 -9.67
N ASP A 140 -5.31 11.18 -9.66
CA ASP A 140 -4.30 12.24 -9.77
C ASP A 140 -3.13 11.75 -10.63
N ALA A 141 -2.66 12.60 -11.54
CA ALA A 141 -1.56 12.24 -12.44
C ALA A 141 -0.23 11.94 -11.71
N ARG A 142 -0.06 12.47 -10.47
CA ARG A 142 1.14 12.27 -9.65
C ARG A 142 1.01 11.11 -8.67
N PHE A 143 -0.22 10.85 -8.21
CA PHE A 143 -0.53 9.92 -7.12
C PHE A 143 -1.37 8.72 -7.59
N GLY A 144 -1.51 8.58 -8.91
CA GLY A 144 -2.18 7.45 -9.54
C GLY A 144 -3.70 7.48 -9.45
N PRO A 145 -4.35 6.45 -10.00
CA PRO A 145 -5.80 6.27 -9.90
C PRO A 145 -6.24 6.14 -8.44
N GLY A 146 -7.37 6.74 -8.09
CA GLY A 146 -7.96 6.67 -6.75
C GLY A 146 -8.37 5.25 -6.36
N GLY A 147 -8.59 5.03 -5.06
CA GLY A 147 -8.95 3.72 -4.55
C GLY A 147 -10.14 3.10 -5.27
N GLN A 148 -11.18 3.90 -5.59
CA GLN A 148 -12.34 3.43 -6.35
C GLN A 148 -12.00 3.02 -7.78
N SER A 149 -11.15 3.79 -8.46
CA SER A 149 -10.77 3.57 -9.86
C SER A 149 -9.83 2.38 -10.04
N ARG A 150 -8.94 2.12 -9.07
CA ARG A 150 -7.94 1.04 -9.17
C ARG A 150 -8.36 -0.27 -8.50
N PHE A 151 -9.51 -0.31 -7.85
CA PHE A 151 -9.95 -1.44 -7.02
C PHE A 151 -9.99 -2.77 -7.79
N ASP A 152 -10.64 -2.79 -8.96
CA ASP A 152 -10.76 -4.03 -9.75
C ASP A 152 -9.40 -4.54 -10.22
N ARG A 153 -8.55 -3.64 -10.70
CA ARG A 153 -7.21 -4.00 -11.17
C ARG A 153 -6.31 -4.47 -10.03
N ASP A 154 -6.27 -3.70 -8.93
CA ASP A 154 -5.25 -3.86 -7.90
C ASP A 154 -5.68 -4.85 -6.80
N VAL A 155 -7.00 -4.96 -6.51
CA VAL A 155 -7.52 -5.86 -5.48
C VAL A 155 -8.11 -7.11 -6.10
N LEU A 156 -9.14 -6.98 -6.95
CA LEU A 156 -9.84 -8.13 -7.51
C LEU A 156 -9.00 -8.89 -8.56
N GLY A 157 -8.05 -8.20 -9.19
CA GLY A 157 -7.10 -8.80 -10.13
C GLY A 157 -6.00 -9.65 -9.48
N LEU A 158 -5.85 -9.61 -8.14
CA LEU A 158 -4.87 -10.45 -7.46
C LEU A 158 -5.39 -11.89 -7.29
N PRO A 159 -4.54 -12.89 -7.46
CA PRO A 159 -4.94 -14.28 -7.23
C PRO A 159 -5.11 -14.57 -5.73
N ASN A 160 -6.11 -15.38 -5.39
CA ASN A 160 -6.37 -15.90 -4.03
C ASN A 160 -6.55 -14.83 -2.95
N VAL A 161 -7.03 -13.64 -3.28
CA VAL A 161 -7.40 -12.63 -2.27
C VAL A 161 -8.60 -13.15 -1.49
N ALA A 162 -8.54 -13.04 -0.17
CA ALA A 162 -9.65 -13.37 0.73
C ALA A 162 -9.97 -12.24 1.69
N THR A 163 -9.01 -11.34 1.95
CA THR A 163 -9.19 -10.23 2.87
C THR A 163 -8.70 -8.95 2.22
N LEU A 164 -9.51 -7.91 2.30
CA LEU A 164 -9.16 -6.54 1.96
C LEU A 164 -8.96 -5.74 3.24
N VAL A 165 -7.79 -5.13 3.39
CA VAL A 165 -7.57 -4.09 4.40
C VAL A 165 -7.65 -2.73 3.71
N MET A 166 -8.55 -1.85 4.16
CA MET A 166 -8.73 -0.49 3.63
C MET A 166 -8.15 0.53 4.60
N PHE A 167 -7.08 1.22 4.19
CA PHE A 167 -6.46 2.28 4.95
C PHE A 167 -6.12 3.48 4.06
N LEU A 168 -7.12 4.25 3.69
CA LEU A 168 -7.11 5.43 2.82
C LEU A 168 -7.98 6.53 3.45
N GLY A 169 -7.93 7.75 2.91
CA GLY A 169 -8.87 8.83 3.22
C GLY A 169 -8.21 10.11 3.71
N ILE A 170 -7.03 10.05 4.33
CA ILE A 170 -6.36 11.27 4.81
C ILE A 170 -6.03 12.22 3.64
N ASN A 171 -5.69 11.69 2.49
CA ASN A 171 -5.35 12.48 1.30
C ASN A 171 -6.58 13.11 0.63
N ASP A 172 -7.75 12.50 0.76
CA ASP A 172 -9.00 13.12 0.35
C ASP A 172 -9.29 14.38 1.19
N ILE A 173 -9.00 14.32 2.49
CA ILE A 173 -9.23 15.41 3.42
C ILE A 173 -8.19 16.53 3.25
N GLN A 174 -6.88 16.19 3.25
CA GLN A 174 -5.83 17.21 3.39
C GLN A 174 -5.28 17.75 2.06
N GLN A 175 -5.43 17.03 0.93
CA GLN A 175 -4.89 17.51 -0.35
C GLN A 175 -5.93 18.33 -1.14
N PRO A 176 -5.55 19.50 -1.69
CA PRO A 176 -6.43 20.24 -2.60
C PRO A 176 -6.74 19.47 -3.90
N PRO A 177 -7.98 19.48 -4.39
CA PRO A 177 -9.17 19.99 -3.71
C PRO A 177 -9.56 19.09 -2.53
N SER A 178 -9.58 19.67 -1.32
CA SER A 178 -9.88 18.93 -0.08
C SER A 178 -11.36 18.53 -0.04
N GLN A 179 -11.61 17.30 0.39
CA GLN A 179 -12.97 16.84 0.66
C GLN A 179 -13.40 17.28 2.06
N THR A 180 -14.34 18.20 2.11
CA THR A 180 -14.87 18.75 3.38
C THR A 180 -16.21 18.14 3.78
N ASP A 181 -16.82 17.33 2.92
CA ASP A 181 -18.02 16.57 3.23
C ASP A 181 -17.64 15.12 3.60
N PRO A 182 -17.71 14.73 4.89
CA PRO A 182 -17.38 13.39 5.32
C PRO A 182 -18.27 12.29 4.71
N ALA A 183 -19.51 12.65 4.32
CA ALA A 183 -20.44 11.70 3.72
C ALA A 183 -19.92 11.14 2.39
N ARG A 184 -19.17 11.95 1.62
CA ARG A 184 -18.56 11.50 0.37
C ARG A 184 -17.53 10.40 0.57
N ILE A 185 -16.69 10.55 1.58
CA ILE A 185 -15.67 9.54 1.94
C ILE A 185 -16.36 8.25 2.40
N LEU A 186 -17.37 8.37 3.28
CA LEU A 186 -18.13 7.23 3.78
C LEU A 186 -18.87 6.49 2.66
N GLN A 187 -19.52 7.21 1.73
CA GLN A 187 -20.16 6.61 0.56
C GLN A 187 -19.17 5.84 -0.33
N ALA A 188 -17.96 6.38 -0.50
CA ALA A 188 -16.92 5.68 -1.26
C ALA A 188 -16.49 4.38 -0.58
N TYR A 189 -16.33 4.39 0.76
CA TYR A 189 -16.05 3.19 1.51
C TYR A 189 -17.19 2.16 1.39
N GLU A 190 -18.45 2.56 1.52
CA GLU A 190 -19.60 1.68 1.32
C GLU A 190 -19.63 1.02 -0.06
N GLN A 191 -19.26 1.77 -1.11
CA GLN A 191 -19.18 1.23 -2.47
C GLN A 191 -18.08 0.19 -2.59
N LEU A 192 -16.89 0.45 -2.03
CA LEU A 192 -15.77 -0.48 -2.05
C LEU A 192 -16.06 -1.73 -1.23
N VAL A 193 -16.70 -1.60 -0.07
CA VAL A 193 -17.13 -2.73 0.77
C VAL A 193 -18.12 -3.61 0.01
N ARG A 194 -19.15 -3.04 -0.62
CA ARG A 194 -20.10 -3.80 -1.45
C ARG A 194 -19.37 -4.57 -2.56
N ARG A 195 -18.48 -3.89 -3.31
CA ARG A 195 -17.70 -4.54 -4.38
C ARG A 195 -16.82 -5.68 -3.85
N ALA A 196 -16.25 -5.53 -2.66
CA ALA A 196 -15.47 -6.58 -2.00
C ALA A 196 -16.35 -7.76 -1.62
N HIS A 197 -17.50 -7.52 -0.98
CA HIS A 197 -18.46 -8.56 -0.59
C HIS A 197 -19.05 -9.29 -1.80
N ASP A 198 -19.33 -8.57 -2.91
CA ASP A 198 -19.77 -9.19 -4.18
C ASP A 198 -18.74 -10.16 -4.76
N ASN A 199 -17.50 -10.13 -4.25
CA ASN A 199 -16.39 -11.01 -4.62
C ASN A 199 -15.89 -11.87 -3.42
N ASP A 200 -16.73 -12.10 -2.43
CA ASP A 200 -16.47 -12.96 -1.26
C ASP A 200 -15.25 -12.55 -0.41
N LEU A 201 -14.88 -11.26 -0.39
CA LEU A 201 -13.78 -10.76 0.43
C LEU A 201 -14.26 -10.29 1.80
N GLU A 202 -13.56 -10.70 2.88
CA GLU A 202 -13.65 -10.03 4.18
C GLU A 202 -13.03 -8.63 4.09
N VAL A 203 -13.69 -7.61 4.67
CA VAL A 203 -13.20 -6.23 4.65
C VAL A 203 -12.86 -5.75 6.06
N ILE A 204 -11.60 -5.38 6.25
CA ILE A 204 -11.10 -4.77 7.47
C ILE A 204 -10.82 -3.30 7.19
N GLY A 205 -11.55 -2.41 7.84
CA GLY A 205 -11.34 -0.96 7.70
C GLY A 205 -10.43 -0.40 8.76
N ALA A 206 -9.78 0.72 8.45
CA ALA A 206 -8.96 1.49 9.38
C ALA A 206 -9.61 2.84 9.67
N THR A 207 -9.48 3.34 10.90
CA THR A 207 -9.72 4.77 11.17
C THR A 207 -8.57 5.61 10.60
N ILE A 208 -8.87 6.87 10.25
CA ILE A 208 -7.88 7.80 9.70
C ILE A 208 -7.06 8.36 10.86
N GLY A 209 -5.72 8.22 10.80
CA GLY A 209 -4.79 8.69 11.82
C GLY A 209 -4.77 10.21 12.00
N PRO A 210 -4.23 10.71 13.13
CA PRO A 210 -4.10 12.14 13.40
C PRO A 210 -3.02 12.77 12.53
N PHE A 211 -3.12 14.08 12.22
CA PHE A 211 -2.18 14.76 11.32
C PHE A 211 -1.86 16.22 11.71
N LYS A 212 -2.12 16.63 12.95
CA LYS A 212 -1.75 17.98 13.44
C LYS A 212 -0.23 18.11 13.54
N GLY A 213 0.28 19.10 12.85
CA GLY A 213 1.71 19.31 12.61
C GLY A 213 2.06 19.14 11.13
N TRP A 214 1.23 18.48 10.35
CA TRP A 214 1.35 18.42 8.90
C TRP A 214 1.09 19.80 8.29
N ILE A 215 1.86 20.13 7.25
CA ILE A 215 1.81 21.47 6.60
C ILE A 215 0.42 21.90 6.11
N ARG A 216 -0.49 20.94 5.86
CA ARG A 216 -1.86 21.21 5.40
C ARG A 216 -2.92 21.02 6.47
N TYR A 217 -2.51 20.85 7.71
CA TYR A 217 -3.43 20.72 8.82
C TYR A 217 -4.25 21.98 9.01
N THR A 218 -5.54 21.82 9.24
CA THR A 218 -6.43 22.82 9.84
C THR A 218 -7.41 22.13 10.78
N ASP A 219 -7.91 22.84 11.78
CA ASP A 219 -8.91 22.29 12.71
C ASP A 219 -10.20 21.88 11.97
N ALA A 220 -10.57 22.59 10.89
CA ALA A 220 -11.73 22.24 10.06
C ALA A 220 -11.55 20.89 9.34
N LEU A 221 -10.37 20.61 8.79
CA LEU A 221 -10.07 19.33 8.17
C LEU A 221 -9.98 18.19 9.19
N ASP A 222 -9.48 18.48 10.40
CA ASP A 222 -9.47 17.50 11.48
C ASP A 222 -10.90 17.17 11.97
N GLN A 223 -11.82 18.13 11.95
CA GLN A 223 -13.23 17.85 12.23
C GLN A 223 -13.84 16.87 11.21
N VAL A 224 -13.50 16.99 9.92
CA VAL A 224 -13.91 16.01 8.89
C VAL A 224 -13.38 14.62 9.23
N ARG A 225 -12.08 14.50 9.55
CA ARG A 225 -11.45 13.25 9.98
C ARG A 225 -12.16 12.65 11.19
N ASN A 226 -12.38 13.46 12.22
CA ASN A 226 -13.05 13.03 13.44
C ASN A 226 -14.49 12.55 13.17
N HIS A 227 -15.22 13.21 12.28
CA HIS A 227 -16.56 12.78 11.89
C HIS A 227 -16.54 11.41 11.19
N VAL A 228 -15.67 11.24 10.19
CA VAL A 228 -15.49 9.95 9.51
C VAL A 228 -15.17 8.87 10.54
N ASN A 229 -14.17 9.08 11.40
CA ASN A 229 -13.77 8.10 12.41
C ASN A 229 -14.88 7.76 13.40
N ALA A 230 -15.71 8.76 13.78
CA ALA A 230 -16.85 8.53 14.67
C ALA A 230 -17.89 7.59 14.05
N VAL A 231 -18.15 7.72 12.74
CA VAL A 231 -19.05 6.82 12.01
C VAL A 231 -18.43 5.42 11.87
N LEU A 232 -17.14 5.33 11.54
CA LEU A 232 -16.45 4.03 11.41
C LEU A 232 -16.48 3.24 12.72
N ARG A 233 -16.31 3.91 13.86
CA ARG A 233 -16.37 3.27 15.20
C ARG A 233 -17.74 2.73 15.58
N GLN A 234 -18.81 3.08 14.86
CA GLN A 234 -20.13 2.45 15.07
C GLN A 234 -20.16 0.98 14.61
N GLY A 235 -19.11 0.54 13.86
CA GLY A 235 -18.90 -0.87 13.49
C GLY A 235 -19.94 -1.45 12.52
N ARG A 236 -20.55 -0.59 11.65
CA ARG A 236 -21.60 -1.00 10.71
C ARG A 236 -21.15 -1.10 9.27
N LEU A 237 -19.94 -0.59 8.98
CA LEU A 237 -19.48 -0.43 7.60
C LEU A 237 -18.58 -1.57 7.16
N PHE A 238 -17.67 -2.00 8.00
CA PHE A 238 -16.69 -3.05 7.73
C PHE A 238 -17.00 -4.31 8.53
N ASP A 239 -16.52 -5.46 8.10
CA ASP A 239 -16.61 -6.70 8.87
C ASP A 239 -15.81 -6.59 10.17
N ARG A 240 -14.66 -5.92 10.08
CA ARG A 240 -13.82 -5.58 11.24
C ARG A 240 -13.26 -4.16 11.09
N LEU A 241 -12.98 -3.53 12.22
CA LEU A 241 -12.31 -2.23 12.28
C LEU A 241 -11.06 -2.33 13.14
N PHE A 242 -9.94 -1.78 12.66
CA PHE A 242 -8.78 -1.50 13.50
C PHE A 242 -8.62 0.01 13.70
N ASP A 243 -8.46 0.41 14.95
CA ASP A 243 -8.47 1.82 15.33
C ASP A 243 -7.06 2.42 15.31
N VAL A 244 -6.58 2.75 14.09
CA VAL A 244 -5.28 3.39 13.88
C VAL A 244 -5.18 4.74 14.57
N ASP A 245 -6.26 5.52 14.57
CA ASP A 245 -6.30 6.80 15.29
C ASP A 245 -6.03 6.61 16.79
N ALA A 246 -6.69 5.65 17.42
CA ALA A 246 -6.47 5.36 18.84
C ALA A 246 -5.05 4.83 19.12
N ALA A 247 -4.50 4.03 18.20
CA ALA A 247 -3.15 3.48 18.33
C ALA A 247 -2.05 4.54 18.24
N LEU A 248 -2.26 5.58 17.40
CA LEU A 248 -1.21 6.55 17.08
C LEU A 248 -1.35 7.90 17.78
N ARG A 249 -2.56 8.29 18.18
CA ARG A 249 -2.81 9.64 18.71
C ARG A 249 -2.15 9.88 20.06
N ASP A 250 -1.65 11.11 20.26
CA ASP A 250 -1.16 11.59 21.55
C ASP A 250 -2.35 11.75 22.52
N PRO A 251 -2.30 11.13 23.71
CA PRO A 251 -3.36 11.31 24.72
C PRO A 251 -3.56 12.76 25.17
N ALA A 252 -2.51 13.59 25.12
CA ALA A 252 -2.56 15.01 25.52
C ALA A 252 -3.11 15.93 24.42
N ASP A 253 -2.91 15.57 23.15
CA ASP A 253 -3.46 16.29 21.97
C ASP A 253 -3.87 15.25 20.89
N PRO A 254 -5.10 14.72 20.93
CA PRO A 254 -5.54 13.66 20.06
C PRO A 254 -5.51 13.96 18.54
N ALA A 255 -5.32 15.22 18.16
CA ALA A 255 -5.12 15.61 16.78
C ALA A 255 -3.69 15.33 16.28
N ARG A 256 -2.73 15.03 17.19
CA ARG A 256 -1.31 14.78 16.89
C ARG A 256 -0.97 13.29 16.97
N LEU A 257 0.03 12.90 16.19
CA LEU A 257 0.77 11.66 16.45
C LEU A 257 1.53 11.77 17.78
N ARG A 258 1.62 10.67 18.54
CA ARG A 258 2.55 10.58 19.67
C ARG A 258 3.95 10.96 19.19
N PRO A 259 4.73 11.73 19.94
CA PRO A 259 6.07 12.15 19.54
C PRO A 259 6.97 10.97 19.15
N GLU A 260 6.91 9.84 19.88
CA GLU A 260 7.69 8.64 19.62
C GLU A 260 7.28 7.89 18.35
N PHE A 261 6.10 8.15 17.79
CA PHE A 261 5.58 7.54 16.57
C PHE A 261 5.71 8.42 15.33
N ASN A 262 6.04 9.70 15.51
CA ASN A 262 6.11 10.68 14.43
C ASN A 262 7.45 10.57 13.68
N SER A 263 7.41 10.56 12.35
CA SER A 263 8.63 10.63 11.51
C SER A 263 9.27 12.02 11.50
N GLY A 264 8.57 13.04 12.03
CA GLY A 264 9.01 14.43 12.10
C GLY A 264 8.14 15.40 11.29
N ASP A 265 7.21 14.92 10.47
CA ASP A 265 6.39 15.75 9.60
C ASP A 265 4.94 15.97 10.11
N GLY A 266 4.55 15.25 11.16
CA GLY A 266 3.22 15.37 11.78
C GLY A 266 2.11 14.55 11.10
N LEU A 267 2.44 13.75 10.08
CA LEU A 267 1.48 12.91 9.34
C LEU A 267 1.93 11.45 9.28
N HIS A 268 3.19 11.20 8.90
CA HIS A 268 3.68 9.86 8.64
C HIS A 268 4.26 9.24 9.92
N PRO A 269 3.85 8.00 10.26
CA PRO A 269 4.47 7.26 11.35
C PRO A 269 5.88 6.81 11.00
N ASN A 270 6.79 6.84 11.98
CA ASN A 270 8.07 6.15 11.88
C ASN A 270 7.93 4.63 12.11
N SER A 271 9.02 3.89 12.15
CA SER A 271 9.00 2.43 12.34
C SER A 271 8.30 1.97 13.63
N ALA A 272 8.37 2.78 14.71
CA ALA A 272 7.65 2.47 15.95
C ALA A 272 6.14 2.69 15.80
N GLY A 273 5.73 3.77 15.12
CA GLY A 273 4.34 4.01 14.76
C GLY A 273 3.80 2.96 13.79
N ALA A 274 4.58 2.55 12.79
CA ALA A 274 4.24 1.45 11.90
C ALA A 274 4.01 0.14 12.68
N ARG A 275 4.81 -0.13 13.71
CA ARG A 275 4.60 -1.26 14.62
C ARG A 275 3.32 -1.13 15.43
N ALA A 276 2.99 0.08 15.91
CA ALA A 276 1.74 0.31 16.64
C ALA A 276 0.51 0.03 15.75
N ILE A 277 0.53 0.44 14.48
CA ILE A 277 -0.50 0.09 13.48
C ILE A 277 -0.60 -1.43 13.33
N ALA A 278 0.52 -2.12 13.13
CA ALA A 278 0.55 -3.56 12.97
C ALA A 278 0.01 -4.33 14.19
N LEU A 279 0.11 -3.76 15.38
CA LEU A 279 -0.41 -4.35 16.61
C LEU A 279 -1.91 -4.07 16.84
N ALA A 280 -2.46 -3.05 16.19
CA ALA A 280 -3.88 -2.71 16.26
C ALA A 280 -4.76 -3.57 15.33
N LEU A 281 -4.17 -4.18 14.28
CA LEU A 281 -4.80 -5.13 13.38
C LEU A 281 -4.75 -6.57 13.93
#